data_2192dcc26a7d94716c51f02a2aa15485
#
_entry.id   2192dcc26a7d94716c51f02a2aa15485
#
_cell.length_a   1.000
_cell.length_b   1.000
_cell.length_c   1.000
_cell.angle_alpha   90.00
_cell.angle_beta   90.00
_cell.angle_gamma   90.00
#
_symmetry.space_group_name_H-M   'P 1'
#
loop_
_entity.id
_entity.type
_entity.pdbx_description
1 polymer ?
#
loop_
_entity_poly.entity_id
_entity_poly.type
_entity_poly.pdbx_seq_one_letter_code
_entity_poly.pdbx_strand_id
1 'polypeptide(L)'
;MKIDLAKSEIIHFVGIGGIGMSGLALIMHGMGFKVQGSDISFNKNIERLKKKNINIYLGHKKKNISKATVLVISSAIKKNNPEYLASKNKNLPIYKRGEMLGHIASLTKNITVVGSHGKTTTTSLIASIFSKTKIDPTIINGGVLNSLNNSARLGSSDWSVLELDESDGSFLEVMP
;
A
#
# COMPACT_ATOMS: atom_id res chain seq x y z
N MET A 1 -1.40 3.31 16.87
CA MET A 1 -2.07 2.02 17.25
C MET A 1 -1.37 0.90 16.50
N LYS A 2 -0.86 -0.13 17.18
CA LYS A 2 -0.20 -1.26 16.48
C LYS A 2 -1.26 -2.07 15.76
N ILE A 3 -1.16 -2.17 14.44
CA ILE A 3 -2.01 -3.02 13.61
C ILE A 3 -1.46 -4.44 13.73
N ASP A 4 -2.32 -5.40 14.06
CA ASP A 4 -1.99 -6.83 14.09
C ASP A 4 -2.85 -7.55 13.04
N LEU A 5 -2.21 -8.08 12.01
CA LEU A 5 -2.87 -8.74 10.89
C LEU A 5 -2.35 -10.16 10.72
N ALA A 6 -3.26 -11.12 10.80
CA ALA A 6 -2.94 -12.49 10.46
C ALA A 6 -2.83 -12.67 8.93
N LYS A 7 -1.97 -13.58 8.47
CA LYS A 7 -1.84 -13.89 7.02
C LYS A 7 -3.12 -14.50 6.41
N SER A 8 -4.02 -14.99 7.23
CA SER A 8 -5.34 -15.50 6.81
C SER A 8 -6.32 -14.39 6.44
N GLU A 9 -6.10 -13.17 6.92
CA GLU A 9 -6.95 -12.01 6.66
C GLU A 9 -7.07 -11.71 5.17
N ILE A 10 -8.27 -11.31 4.73
CA ILE A 10 -8.55 -10.86 3.37
C ILE A 10 -8.63 -9.34 3.39
N ILE A 11 -7.58 -8.70 2.91
CA ILE A 11 -7.42 -7.25 2.92
C ILE A 11 -7.99 -6.69 1.61
N HIS A 12 -9.03 -5.88 1.71
CA HIS A 12 -9.67 -5.24 0.57
C HIS A 12 -9.27 -3.78 0.46
N PHE A 13 -8.65 -3.43 -0.65
CA PHE A 13 -8.21 -2.07 -0.97
C PHE A 13 -9.28 -1.33 -1.80
N VAL A 14 -9.85 -0.25 -1.28
CA VAL A 14 -10.79 0.62 -1.99
C VAL A 14 -10.03 1.76 -2.68
N GLY A 15 -10.08 1.83 -4.00
CA GLY A 15 -9.25 2.71 -4.81
C GLY A 15 -7.86 2.11 -5.08
N ILE A 16 -7.80 0.80 -5.31
CA ILE A 16 -6.55 0.04 -5.43
C ILE A 16 -5.68 0.46 -6.63
N GLY A 17 -6.27 1.07 -7.67
CA GLY A 17 -5.55 1.54 -8.85
C GLY A 17 -4.75 2.83 -8.64
N GLY A 18 -4.94 3.52 -7.53
CA GLY A 18 -4.12 4.68 -7.16
C GLY A 18 -2.63 4.31 -7.02
N ILE A 19 -1.73 5.26 -7.31
CA ILE A 19 -0.27 5.01 -7.32
C ILE A 19 0.20 4.40 -5.98
N GLY A 20 -0.05 5.09 -4.86
CA GLY A 20 0.36 4.62 -3.55
C GLY A 20 -0.40 3.38 -3.08
N MET A 21 -1.71 3.26 -3.40
CA MET A 21 -2.54 2.11 -3.04
C MET A 21 -2.08 0.83 -3.74
N SER A 22 -1.80 0.91 -5.04
CA SER A 22 -1.35 -0.24 -5.84
C SER A 22 0.02 -0.75 -5.39
N GLY A 23 0.93 0.16 -5.04
CA GLY A 23 2.23 -0.20 -4.49
C GLY A 23 2.11 -0.94 -3.16
N LEU A 24 1.30 -0.40 -2.25
CA LEU A 24 1.04 -0.99 -0.95
C LEU A 24 0.39 -2.38 -1.07
N ALA A 25 -0.63 -2.51 -1.93
CA ALA A 25 -1.30 -3.78 -2.21
C ALA A 25 -0.34 -4.83 -2.75
N LEU A 26 0.57 -4.44 -3.66
CA LEU A 26 1.60 -5.32 -4.23
C LEU A 26 2.57 -5.83 -3.15
N ILE A 27 3.04 -4.95 -2.28
CA ILE A 27 3.95 -5.30 -1.17
C ILE A 27 3.26 -6.28 -0.22
N MET A 28 2.05 -5.96 0.25
CA MET A 28 1.32 -6.83 1.16
C MET A 28 1.03 -8.21 0.56
N HIS A 29 0.66 -8.24 -0.72
CA HIS A 29 0.48 -9.51 -1.43
C HIS A 29 1.79 -10.32 -1.49
N GLY A 30 2.90 -9.66 -1.83
CA GLY A 30 4.23 -10.29 -1.85
C GLY A 30 4.71 -10.76 -0.47
N MET A 31 4.31 -10.09 0.60
CA MET A 31 4.53 -10.52 1.99
C MET A 31 3.63 -11.70 2.41
N GLY A 32 2.78 -12.22 1.52
CA GLY A 32 1.94 -13.39 1.75
C GLY A 32 0.55 -13.10 2.34
N PHE A 33 0.10 -11.84 2.38
CA PHE A 33 -1.27 -11.50 2.75
C PHE A 33 -2.23 -11.78 1.59
N LYS A 34 -3.48 -12.12 1.91
CA LYS A 34 -4.54 -12.25 0.90
C LYS A 34 -5.07 -10.86 0.55
N VAL A 35 -4.77 -10.40 -0.66
CA VAL A 35 -5.12 -9.05 -1.12
C VAL A 35 -6.15 -9.12 -2.24
N GLN A 36 -7.15 -8.25 -2.15
CA GLN A 36 -8.10 -7.94 -3.22
C GLN A 36 -8.41 -6.44 -3.22
N GLY A 37 -9.11 -5.94 -4.21
CA GLY A 37 -9.52 -4.54 -4.18
C GLY A 37 -10.48 -4.12 -5.28
N SER A 38 -10.88 -2.87 -5.24
CA SER A 38 -11.78 -2.25 -6.20
C SER A 38 -11.26 -0.89 -6.67
N ASP A 39 -11.62 -0.53 -7.89
CA ASP A 39 -11.41 0.81 -8.44
C ASP A 39 -12.52 1.17 -9.41
N ILE A 40 -12.75 2.47 -9.64
CA ILE A 40 -13.77 2.96 -10.59
C ILE A 40 -13.30 2.87 -12.04
N SER A 41 -11.98 2.87 -12.27
CA SER A 41 -11.39 2.87 -13.62
C SER A 41 -10.30 1.84 -13.77
N PHE A 42 -10.14 1.33 -14.98
CA PHE A 42 -9.03 0.44 -15.34
C PHE A 42 -7.81 1.28 -15.74
N ASN A 43 -6.65 0.94 -15.18
CA ASN A 43 -5.39 1.62 -15.48
C ASN A 43 -4.20 0.65 -15.43
N LYS A 44 -2.99 1.12 -15.77
CA LYS A 44 -1.76 0.32 -15.79
C LYS A 44 -1.44 -0.33 -14.43
N ASN A 45 -1.77 0.32 -13.31
CA ASN A 45 -1.56 -0.25 -11.98
C ASN A 45 -2.45 -1.47 -11.75
N ILE A 46 -3.73 -1.38 -12.13
CA ILE A 46 -4.68 -2.51 -12.04
C ILE A 46 -4.22 -3.67 -12.92
N GLU A 47 -3.79 -3.38 -14.15
CA GLU A 47 -3.26 -4.42 -15.05
C GLU A 47 -2.10 -5.18 -14.39
N ARG A 48 -1.16 -4.44 -13.78
CA ARG A 48 -0.01 -5.02 -13.08
C ARG A 48 -0.42 -5.88 -11.88
N LEU A 49 -1.38 -5.43 -11.08
CA LEU A 49 -1.90 -6.18 -9.95
C LEU A 49 -2.60 -7.48 -10.39
N LYS A 50 -3.36 -7.42 -11.48
CA LYS A 50 -3.99 -8.61 -12.08
C LYS A 50 -2.95 -9.63 -12.58
N LYS A 51 -1.84 -9.19 -13.16
CA LYS A 51 -0.71 -10.06 -13.55
C LYS A 51 -0.07 -10.78 -12.35
N LYS A 52 -0.28 -10.28 -11.14
CA LYS A 52 0.13 -10.90 -9.87
C LYS A 52 -1.00 -11.72 -9.21
N ASN A 53 -2.07 -12.02 -9.94
CA ASN A 53 -3.24 -12.78 -9.47
C ASN A 53 -4.00 -12.12 -8.30
N ILE A 54 -3.89 -10.79 -8.14
CA ILE A 54 -4.69 -10.03 -7.19
C ILE A 54 -6.09 -9.84 -7.78
N ASN A 55 -7.12 -10.20 -7.04
CA ASN A 55 -8.49 -10.09 -7.48
C ASN A 55 -8.98 -8.63 -7.44
N ILE A 56 -9.36 -8.08 -8.60
CA ILE A 56 -9.77 -6.67 -8.76
C ILE A 56 -11.19 -6.57 -9.27
N TYR A 57 -12.01 -5.81 -8.55
CA TYR A 57 -13.39 -5.48 -8.93
C TYR A 57 -13.43 -4.10 -9.59
N LEU A 58 -14.11 -3.98 -10.72
CA LEU A 58 -14.38 -2.70 -11.36
C LEU A 58 -15.69 -2.11 -10.81
N GLY A 59 -15.58 -0.86 -10.32
CA GLY A 59 -16.64 -0.16 -9.60
C GLY A 59 -16.77 -0.58 -8.14
N HIS A 60 -17.21 0.36 -7.31
CA HIS A 60 -17.42 0.15 -5.88
C HIS A 60 -18.82 -0.42 -5.60
N LYS A 61 -18.90 -1.63 -5.10
CA LYS A 61 -20.17 -2.31 -4.80
C LYS A 61 -20.07 -3.05 -3.46
N LYS A 62 -21.13 -2.99 -2.66
CA LYS A 62 -21.24 -3.70 -1.36
C LYS A 62 -20.80 -5.18 -1.44
N LYS A 63 -21.12 -5.86 -2.54
CA LYS A 63 -20.76 -7.28 -2.73
C LYS A 63 -19.27 -7.56 -2.84
N ASN A 64 -18.45 -6.56 -3.23
CA ASN A 64 -17.01 -6.74 -3.41
C ASN A 64 -16.30 -7.07 -2.09
N ILE A 65 -16.86 -6.62 -0.96
CA ILE A 65 -16.30 -6.86 0.38
C ILE A 65 -16.95 -8.04 1.12
N SER A 66 -17.67 -8.92 0.39
CA SER A 66 -18.38 -10.05 1.04
C SER A 66 -17.47 -10.95 1.86
N LYS A 67 -16.26 -11.20 1.35
CA LYS A 67 -15.23 -12.04 1.98
C LYS A 67 -14.13 -11.25 2.69
N ALA A 68 -14.13 -9.92 2.58
CA ALA A 68 -13.12 -9.08 3.21
C ALA A 68 -13.25 -9.13 4.74
N THR A 69 -12.11 -9.15 5.41
CA THR A 69 -12.01 -9.08 6.88
C THR A 69 -11.40 -7.75 7.33
N VAL A 70 -10.67 -7.07 6.43
CA VAL A 70 -10.05 -5.77 6.65
C VAL A 70 -10.25 -4.90 5.44
N LEU A 71 -10.51 -3.61 5.65
CA LEU A 71 -10.61 -2.60 4.60
C LEU A 71 -9.44 -1.62 4.67
N VAL A 72 -8.84 -1.32 3.53
CA VAL A 72 -7.87 -0.24 3.37
C VAL A 72 -8.42 0.78 2.37
N ILE A 73 -8.49 2.05 2.78
CA ILE A 73 -9.09 3.10 1.97
C ILE A 73 -8.06 4.14 1.52
N SER A 74 -8.18 4.58 0.26
CA SER A 74 -7.51 5.77 -0.25
C SER A 74 -8.13 7.04 0.34
N SER A 75 -7.34 8.10 0.47
CA SER A 75 -7.83 9.44 0.88
C SER A 75 -8.90 10.00 -0.07
N ALA A 76 -8.93 9.57 -1.32
CA ALA A 76 -9.95 9.96 -2.31
C ALA A 76 -11.34 9.32 -2.06
N ILE A 77 -11.44 8.31 -1.19
CA ILE A 77 -12.68 7.58 -0.93
C ILE A 77 -13.57 8.39 0.03
N LYS A 78 -14.75 8.73 -0.47
CA LYS A 78 -15.74 9.48 0.31
C LYS A 78 -16.50 8.57 1.28
N LYS A 79 -17.01 9.15 2.38
CA LYS A 79 -17.78 8.43 3.41
C LYS A 79 -19.08 7.77 2.91
N ASN A 80 -19.60 8.22 1.77
CA ASN A 80 -20.78 7.62 1.11
C ASN A 80 -20.44 6.46 0.17
N ASN A 81 -19.19 6.05 0.06
CA ASN A 81 -18.79 4.91 -0.77
C ASN A 81 -19.50 3.63 -0.28
N PRO A 82 -20.11 2.83 -1.19
CA PRO A 82 -20.89 1.66 -0.79
C PRO A 82 -20.07 0.55 -0.09
N GLU A 83 -18.78 0.43 -0.40
CA GLU A 83 -17.89 -0.53 0.27
C GLU A 83 -17.51 -0.04 1.67
N TYR A 84 -17.25 1.27 1.82
CA TYR A 84 -16.99 1.88 3.12
C TYR A 84 -18.20 1.74 4.07
N LEU A 85 -19.40 2.06 3.58
CA LEU A 85 -20.62 1.92 4.38
C LEU A 85 -20.90 0.46 4.76
N ALA A 86 -20.73 -0.46 3.80
CA ALA A 86 -20.94 -1.87 4.07
C ALA A 86 -19.90 -2.46 5.05
N SER A 87 -18.67 -1.94 5.03
CA SER A 87 -17.63 -2.34 6.01
C SER A 87 -17.97 -1.87 7.41
N LYS A 88 -18.46 -0.63 7.55
CA LYS A 88 -18.97 -0.14 8.84
C LYS A 88 -20.11 -0.98 9.40
N ASN A 89 -21.08 -1.33 8.55
CA ASN A 89 -22.22 -2.16 8.95
C ASN A 89 -21.81 -3.59 9.37
N LYS A 90 -20.66 -4.06 8.87
CA LYS A 90 -20.07 -5.35 9.26
C LYS A 90 -19.08 -5.24 10.42
N ASN A 91 -18.84 -4.05 10.97
CA ASN A 91 -17.81 -3.76 11.97
C ASN A 91 -16.41 -4.23 11.56
N LEU A 92 -16.07 -4.16 10.25
CA LEU A 92 -14.73 -4.50 9.79
C LEU A 92 -13.74 -3.41 10.20
N PRO A 93 -12.50 -3.76 10.59
CA PRO A 93 -11.42 -2.81 10.73
C PRO A 93 -11.21 -2.04 9.42
N ILE A 94 -11.12 -0.72 9.51
CA ILE A 94 -10.91 0.17 8.35
C ILE A 94 -9.67 0.99 8.62
N TYR A 95 -8.67 0.84 7.77
CA TYR A 95 -7.41 1.57 7.86
C TYR A 95 -7.24 2.50 6.66
N LYS A 96 -6.60 3.63 6.90
CA LYS A 96 -6.12 4.52 5.84
C LYS A 96 -4.82 3.97 5.24
N ARG A 97 -4.47 4.47 4.05
CA ARG A 97 -3.21 4.12 3.39
C ARG A 97 -1.98 4.32 4.30
N GLY A 98 -1.90 5.46 4.99
CA GLY A 98 -0.79 5.78 5.88
C GLY A 98 -0.66 4.82 7.06
N GLU A 99 -1.76 4.46 7.71
CA GLU A 99 -1.78 3.49 8.81
C GLU A 99 -1.26 2.11 8.35
N MET A 100 -1.66 1.68 7.15
CA MET A 100 -1.18 0.41 6.58
C MET A 100 0.30 0.48 6.19
N LEU A 101 0.78 1.64 5.73
CA LEU A 101 2.20 1.88 5.48
C LEU A 101 3.01 1.81 6.77
N GLY A 102 2.51 2.41 7.85
CA GLY A 102 3.08 2.29 9.20
C GLY A 102 3.15 0.84 9.68
N HIS A 103 2.12 0.04 9.40
CA HIS A 103 2.16 -1.39 9.70
C HIS A 103 3.27 -2.11 8.94
N ILE A 104 3.46 -1.89 7.64
CA ILE A 104 4.56 -2.47 6.87
C ILE A 104 5.92 -2.04 7.44
N ALA A 105 6.07 -0.76 7.77
CA ALA A 105 7.30 -0.25 8.39
C ALA A 105 7.61 -0.97 9.71
N SER A 106 6.60 -1.27 10.52
CA SER A 106 6.79 -1.98 11.80
C SER A 106 7.23 -3.44 11.65
N LEU A 107 7.09 -4.02 10.45
CA LEU A 107 7.51 -5.39 10.13
C LEU A 107 8.94 -5.48 9.60
N THR A 108 9.59 -4.35 9.34
CA THR A 108 10.91 -4.27 8.70
C THR A 108 11.82 -3.29 9.45
N LYS A 109 13.14 -3.46 9.30
CA LYS A 109 14.09 -2.37 9.58
C LYS A 109 13.93 -1.35 8.48
N ASN A 110 13.73 -0.07 8.81
CA ASN A 110 13.37 0.88 7.79
C ASN A 110 14.26 2.13 7.78
N ILE A 111 14.41 2.69 6.57
CA ILE A 111 14.92 4.03 6.32
C ILE A 111 13.74 4.82 5.79
N THR A 112 13.32 5.84 6.54
CA THR A 112 12.20 6.68 6.16
C THR A 112 12.69 8.03 5.65
N VAL A 113 12.16 8.45 4.49
CA VAL A 113 12.46 9.73 3.87
C VAL A 113 11.26 10.64 4.03
N VAL A 114 11.45 11.71 4.80
CA VAL A 114 10.46 12.76 5.05
C VAL A 114 10.99 14.10 4.55
N GLY A 115 10.12 15.05 4.27
CA GLY A 115 10.49 16.40 3.88
C GLY A 115 9.52 17.00 2.86
N SER A 116 9.45 18.32 2.79
CA SER A 116 8.56 19.03 1.87
C SER A 116 8.93 18.86 0.39
N HIS A 117 10.23 18.71 0.08
CA HIS A 117 10.75 18.54 -1.29
C HIS A 117 11.83 17.47 -1.36
N GLY A 118 12.04 16.90 -2.55
CA GLY A 118 13.14 15.98 -2.81
C GLY A 118 12.96 14.54 -2.28
N LYS A 119 11.86 14.22 -1.62
CA LYS A 119 11.60 12.88 -1.04
C LYS A 119 11.81 11.75 -2.06
N THR A 120 11.12 11.82 -3.18
CA THR A 120 11.18 10.81 -4.25
C THR A 120 12.59 10.66 -4.82
N THR A 121 13.31 11.77 -5.00
CA THR A 121 14.69 11.74 -5.48
C THR A 121 15.61 11.08 -4.47
N THR A 122 15.50 11.45 -3.19
CA THR A 122 16.32 10.88 -2.12
C THR A 122 16.05 9.38 -1.95
N THR A 123 14.79 8.97 -1.95
CA THR A 123 14.38 7.55 -1.89
C THR A 123 14.96 6.78 -3.07
N SER A 124 14.93 7.36 -4.28
CA SER A 124 15.50 6.75 -5.49
C SER A 124 17.02 6.60 -5.41
N LEU A 125 17.73 7.60 -4.86
CA LEU A 125 19.18 7.54 -4.67
C LEU A 125 19.55 6.45 -3.66
N ILE A 126 18.88 6.38 -2.53
CA ILE A 126 19.08 5.32 -1.53
C ILE A 126 18.83 3.94 -2.16
N ALA A 127 17.72 3.78 -2.88
CA ALA A 127 17.40 2.55 -3.59
C ALA A 127 18.50 2.15 -4.61
N SER A 128 19.07 3.14 -5.32
CA SER A 128 20.16 2.92 -6.27
C SER A 128 21.44 2.49 -5.59
N ILE A 129 21.76 3.03 -4.42
CA ILE A 129 22.90 2.60 -3.60
C ILE A 129 22.72 1.14 -3.18
N PHE A 130 21.56 0.80 -2.63
CA PHE A 130 21.29 -0.57 -2.22
C PHE A 130 21.28 -1.57 -3.38
N SER A 131 20.87 -1.15 -4.59
CA SER A 131 20.92 -2.04 -5.77
C SER A 131 22.31 -2.52 -6.14
N LYS A 132 23.38 -1.82 -5.68
CA LYS A 132 24.80 -2.17 -5.86
C LYS A 132 25.34 -3.01 -4.70
N THR A 133 24.54 -3.32 -3.72
CA THR A 133 24.89 -4.11 -2.55
C THR A 133 24.17 -5.45 -2.58
N LYS A 134 24.50 -6.34 -1.64
CA LYS A 134 23.74 -7.60 -1.43
C LYS A 134 22.44 -7.38 -0.66
N ILE A 135 22.20 -6.16 -0.17
CA ILE A 135 20.96 -5.80 0.52
C ILE A 135 19.91 -5.47 -0.55
N ASP A 136 18.82 -6.20 -0.52
CA ASP A 136 17.69 -6.04 -1.44
C ASP A 136 16.46 -5.55 -0.65
N PRO A 137 16.34 -4.22 -0.37
CA PRO A 137 15.27 -3.71 0.46
C PRO A 137 13.93 -3.64 -0.26
N THR A 138 12.85 -3.71 0.50
CA THR A 138 11.54 -3.29 0.04
C THR A 138 11.54 -1.76 -0.14
N ILE A 139 11.04 -1.28 -1.27
CA ILE A 139 11.00 0.15 -1.59
C ILE A 139 9.55 0.56 -1.77
N ILE A 140 9.12 1.61 -1.05
CA ILE A 140 7.81 2.24 -1.20
C ILE A 140 8.02 3.74 -1.39
N ASN A 141 7.60 4.23 -2.54
CA ASN A 141 7.76 5.62 -2.96
C ASN A 141 6.41 6.28 -3.18
N GLY A 142 6.27 7.57 -2.91
CA GLY A 142 5.04 8.33 -3.14
C GLY A 142 4.71 8.53 -4.62
N GLY A 143 5.74 8.53 -5.49
CA GLY A 143 5.63 8.64 -6.93
C GLY A 143 6.10 7.40 -7.68
N VAL A 144 6.10 7.46 -9.01
CA VAL A 144 6.67 6.40 -9.86
C VAL A 144 8.19 6.56 -9.92
N LEU A 145 8.92 5.53 -9.51
CA LEU A 145 10.37 5.46 -9.69
C LEU A 145 10.67 5.14 -11.15
N ASN A 146 11.31 6.06 -11.87
CA ASN A 146 11.66 5.86 -13.29
C ASN A 146 12.53 4.62 -13.52
N SER A 147 13.43 4.31 -12.58
CA SER A 147 14.30 3.13 -12.63
C SER A 147 13.55 1.80 -12.44
N LEU A 148 12.36 1.82 -11.84
CA LEU A 148 11.58 0.63 -11.53
C LEU A 148 10.25 0.57 -12.28
N ASN A 149 9.86 1.63 -13.00
CA ASN A 149 8.51 1.82 -13.59
C ASN A 149 7.37 1.57 -12.58
N ASN A 150 7.64 1.71 -11.29
CA ASN A 150 6.73 1.35 -10.19
C ASN A 150 6.91 2.31 -9.01
N SER A 151 5.84 2.52 -8.25
CA SER A 151 5.87 3.22 -6.96
C SER A 151 6.34 2.33 -5.80
N ALA A 152 6.42 1.02 -6.01
CA ALA A 152 6.82 0.10 -4.97
C ALA A 152 7.45 -1.18 -5.54
N ARG A 153 8.40 -1.75 -4.79
CA ARG A 153 9.05 -3.02 -5.06
C ARG A 153 9.25 -3.79 -3.75
N LEU A 154 8.82 -5.03 -3.70
CA LEU A 154 9.17 -5.92 -2.60
C LEU A 154 10.61 -6.39 -2.77
N GLY A 155 11.41 -6.24 -1.74
CA GLY A 155 12.75 -6.81 -1.62
C GLY A 155 12.75 -8.13 -0.88
N SER A 156 13.91 -8.80 -0.87
CA SER A 156 14.11 -10.09 -0.17
C SER A 156 14.71 -9.94 1.22
N SER A 157 15.20 -8.75 1.58
CA SER A 157 15.79 -8.48 2.89
C SER A 157 14.74 -7.99 3.91
N ASP A 158 15.15 -7.94 5.17
CA ASP A 158 14.38 -7.36 6.28
C ASP A 158 14.40 -5.81 6.31
N TRP A 159 15.02 -5.17 5.31
CA TRP A 159 15.09 -3.72 5.18
C TRP A 159 14.02 -3.16 4.25
N SER A 160 13.55 -1.96 4.58
CA SER A 160 12.70 -1.17 3.69
C SER A 160 13.17 0.28 3.58
N VAL A 161 12.93 0.88 2.42
CA VAL A 161 13.11 2.32 2.17
C VAL A 161 11.75 2.90 1.84
N LEU A 162 11.28 3.80 2.68
CA LEU A 162 9.91 4.31 2.66
C LEU A 162 9.90 5.82 2.45
N GLU A 163 9.16 6.30 1.46
CA GLU A 163 8.80 7.70 1.34
C GLU A 163 7.51 7.96 2.11
N LEU A 164 7.55 8.88 3.06
CA LEU A 164 6.39 9.30 3.84
C LEU A 164 5.91 10.67 3.38
N ASP A 165 4.59 10.82 3.26
CA ASP A 165 3.97 12.05 2.83
C ASP A 165 3.35 12.79 4.02
N GLU A 166 3.65 14.09 4.11
CA GLU A 166 3.06 14.98 5.11
C GLU A 166 1.57 15.20 4.85
N SER A 167 1.15 15.21 3.57
CA SER A 167 -0.22 15.52 3.17
C SER A 167 -1.24 14.48 3.59
N ASP A 168 -0.85 13.21 3.76
CA ASP A 168 -1.73 12.15 4.24
C ASP A 168 -1.47 11.71 5.69
N GLY A 169 -0.53 12.38 6.36
CA GLY A 169 -0.16 12.11 7.74
C GLY A 169 0.58 10.79 7.94
N SER A 170 1.04 10.12 6.88
CA SER A 170 1.71 8.81 6.97
C SER A 170 2.98 8.83 7.83
N PHE A 171 3.66 9.98 7.93
CA PHE A 171 4.83 10.15 8.76
C PHE A 171 4.55 10.00 10.26
N LEU A 172 3.31 10.24 10.72
CA LEU A 172 2.89 10.07 12.12
C LEU A 172 2.68 8.59 12.49
N GLU A 173 2.51 7.73 11.49
CA GLU A 173 2.19 6.31 11.69
C GLU A 173 3.44 5.42 11.70
N VAL A 174 4.59 5.96 11.30
CA VAL A 174 5.86 5.23 11.28
C VAL A 174 6.72 5.71 12.42
N MET A 175 6.99 4.83 13.36
CA MET A 175 8.03 5.05 14.39
C MET A 175 9.37 4.59 13.81
N PRO A 176 10.41 5.44 13.86
CA PRO A 176 11.76 5.06 13.45
C PRO A 176 12.39 4.06 14.44
#